data_1337198e87af5ffbdcbd754559cc9234
#
_entry.id   1337198e87af5ffbdcbd754559cc9234
#
_cell.length_a   1.000
_cell.length_b   1.000
_cell.length_c   1.000
_cell.angle_alpha   90.00
_cell.angle_beta   90.00
_cell.angle_gamma   90.00
#
_symmetry.space_group_name_H-M   'P 1'
#
loop_
_entity.id
_entity.type
_entity.pdbx_description
1 polymer ?
#
loop_
_entity_poly.entity_id
_entity_poly.type
_entity_poly.pdbx_seq_one_letter_code
_entity_poly.pdbx_strand_id
1 'polypeptide(L)'
;MGVAHWDEVESFHPAKGEMDATWQRLGDAAGTRGVGVNRVRVEPGKLPTPPHSHGASEELYFVLAGSGLCWQDGAVHEVRPLDCVIQTADHFEHTFVAGPDGLEYLVFGTRHPTEIGWLPRSRAIRIGWPWVEGRDDDPWDIEAAVEPLEVGEPAPRPANIRNVDEVQAQTVRHQTFSYFTPDATTRLAGLAWERIDAGHRGSVPHCHSAEEEVFVILDGTATLELWPSPRKVREGEATREDVELRAGHLVARPPGTGVSHSFRAGPEGVTMLVYGTRDPNDMCFYPRSNKISWRGLGVIARVEHLDYSDGEPLEDD
;
A
#
# COMPACT_ATOMS: atom_id res chain seq x y z
N MET A 1 -7.15 8.13 13.52
CA MET A 1 -7.24 6.74 13.00
C MET A 1 -7.97 6.80 11.69
N GLY A 2 -7.38 6.30 10.63
CA GLY A 2 -7.92 6.54 9.32
C GLY A 2 -8.65 5.34 8.74
N VAL A 3 -9.94 5.51 8.54
CA VAL A 3 -10.77 4.66 7.68
C VAL A 3 -11.39 5.59 6.64
N ALA A 4 -11.28 5.23 5.37
CA ALA A 4 -11.92 5.93 4.26
C ALA A 4 -12.61 4.92 3.34
N HIS A 5 -13.68 5.33 2.69
CA HIS A 5 -14.35 4.53 1.68
C HIS A 5 -14.18 5.18 0.30
N TRP A 6 -13.82 4.42 -0.71
CA TRP A 6 -13.49 4.97 -2.03
C TRP A 6 -14.63 5.70 -2.72
N ASP A 7 -15.90 5.38 -2.41
CA ASP A 7 -17.06 6.10 -2.95
C ASP A 7 -17.23 7.49 -2.32
N GLU A 8 -16.56 7.76 -1.20
CA GLU A 8 -16.64 9.03 -0.43
C GLU A 8 -15.41 9.91 -0.68
N VAL A 9 -14.37 9.38 -1.32
CA VAL A 9 -13.15 10.14 -1.62
C VAL A 9 -13.30 10.86 -2.96
N GLU A 10 -13.09 12.17 -2.93
CA GLU A 10 -13.12 13.01 -4.12
C GLU A 10 -12.14 12.49 -5.19
N SER A 11 -12.61 12.47 -6.43
CA SER A 11 -11.79 12.13 -7.57
C SER A 11 -11.35 13.37 -8.34
N PHE A 12 -10.17 13.32 -8.96
CA PHE A 12 -9.69 14.30 -9.91
C PHE A 12 -9.31 13.61 -11.21
N HIS A 13 -9.43 14.34 -12.33
CA HIS A 13 -9.29 13.77 -13.68
C HIS A 13 -8.33 14.61 -14.52
N PRO A 14 -7.01 14.41 -14.39
CA PRO A 14 -6.03 15.04 -15.27
C PRO A 14 -6.05 14.34 -16.63
N ALA A 15 -6.21 15.13 -17.71
CA ALA A 15 -6.10 14.64 -19.08
C ALA A 15 -5.14 15.55 -19.86
N LYS A 16 -4.04 14.96 -20.37
CA LYS A 16 -3.01 15.66 -21.16
C LYS A 16 -2.43 14.70 -22.22
N GLY A 17 -2.70 14.98 -23.49
CA GLY A 17 -2.21 14.14 -24.58
C GLY A 17 -2.72 12.71 -24.51
N GLU A 18 -1.82 11.75 -24.37
CA GLU A 18 -2.15 10.33 -24.19
C GLU A 18 -2.58 9.98 -22.78
N MET A 19 -2.27 10.84 -21.81
CA MET A 19 -2.57 10.60 -20.40
C MET A 19 -4.00 11.03 -20.10
N ASP A 20 -4.83 10.07 -19.67
CA ASP A 20 -6.24 10.27 -19.38
C ASP A 20 -6.71 9.25 -18.34
N ALA A 21 -6.79 9.68 -17.08
CA ALA A 21 -7.15 8.81 -15.97
C ALA A 21 -7.84 9.59 -14.85
N THR A 22 -8.74 8.91 -14.14
CA THR A 22 -9.38 9.39 -12.92
C THR A 22 -8.67 8.82 -11.70
N TRP A 23 -8.34 9.69 -10.74
CA TRP A 23 -7.58 9.38 -9.54
C TRP A 23 -8.36 9.65 -8.26
N GLN A 24 -8.20 8.80 -7.26
CA GLN A 24 -8.69 9.00 -5.90
C GLN A 24 -7.52 8.80 -4.93
N ARG A 25 -7.23 9.79 -4.08
CA ARG A 25 -6.14 9.75 -3.07
C ARG A 25 -6.63 9.09 -1.79
N LEU A 26 -6.79 7.78 -1.82
CA LEU A 26 -7.36 7.01 -0.71
C LEU A 26 -6.48 7.06 0.55
N GLY A 27 -5.16 6.99 0.37
CA GLY A 27 -4.21 7.05 1.47
C GLY A 27 -4.28 8.37 2.24
N ASP A 28 -4.37 9.50 1.52
CA ASP A 28 -4.50 10.82 2.14
C ASP A 28 -5.82 10.93 2.93
N ALA A 29 -6.92 10.43 2.36
CA ALA A 29 -8.23 10.41 3.02
C ALA A 29 -8.24 9.55 4.30
N ALA A 30 -7.52 8.44 4.30
CA ALA A 30 -7.37 7.56 5.47
C ALA A 30 -6.23 7.98 6.42
N GLY A 31 -5.46 9.00 6.09
CA GLY A 31 -4.40 9.53 6.95
C GLY A 31 -3.14 8.68 7.02
N THR A 32 -2.74 8.03 5.90
CA THR A 32 -1.43 7.40 5.76
C THR A 32 -0.30 8.42 5.89
N ARG A 33 0.87 8.00 6.37
CA ARG A 33 2.02 8.89 6.59
C ARG A 33 3.17 8.58 5.62
N GLY A 34 3.70 7.38 5.68
CA GLY A 34 4.82 6.92 4.87
C GLY A 34 4.41 6.21 3.58
N VAL A 35 3.11 6.08 3.33
CA VAL A 35 2.55 5.35 2.19
C VAL A 35 1.59 6.22 1.40
N GLY A 36 1.71 6.23 0.07
CA GLY A 36 0.69 6.70 -0.86
C GLY A 36 -0.22 5.54 -1.25
N VAL A 37 -1.54 5.76 -1.28
CA VAL A 37 -2.48 4.80 -1.85
C VAL A 37 -3.46 5.54 -2.74
N ASN A 38 -3.47 5.20 -4.03
CA ASN A 38 -4.43 5.77 -4.97
C ASN A 38 -5.23 4.66 -5.65
N ARG A 39 -6.49 4.94 -5.95
CA ARG A 39 -7.29 4.18 -6.90
C ARG A 39 -7.30 4.95 -8.21
N VAL A 40 -6.97 4.25 -9.30
CA VAL A 40 -6.80 4.85 -10.62
C VAL A 40 -7.67 4.13 -11.62
N ARG A 41 -8.42 4.87 -12.42
CA ARG A 41 -9.19 4.39 -13.55
C ARG A 41 -8.67 5.07 -14.81
N VAL A 42 -8.11 4.28 -15.70
CA VAL A 42 -7.50 4.74 -16.95
C VAL A 42 -8.49 4.54 -18.10
N GLU A 43 -8.70 5.59 -18.88
CA GLU A 43 -9.58 5.54 -20.04
C GLU A 43 -9.06 4.57 -21.12
N PRO A 44 -9.94 3.94 -21.93
CA PRO A 44 -9.55 2.99 -22.96
C PRO A 44 -8.47 3.54 -23.90
N GLY A 45 -7.39 2.77 -24.08
CA GLY A 45 -6.25 3.12 -24.91
C GLY A 45 -5.37 4.25 -24.40
N LYS A 46 -5.57 4.70 -23.16
CA LYS A 46 -4.84 5.81 -22.53
C LYS A 46 -3.81 5.35 -21.52
N LEU A 47 -2.96 6.29 -21.12
CA LEU A 47 -1.96 6.13 -20.08
C LEU A 47 -2.43 6.81 -18.77
N PRO A 48 -2.11 6.28 -17.59
CA PRO A 48 -2.35 6.97 -16.32
C PRO A 48 -1.33 8.07 -16.05
N THR A 49 -0.07 7.83 -16.43
CA THR A 49 1.10 8.66 -16.23
C THR A 49 2.02 8.57 -17.43
N PRO A 50 2.92 9.53 -17.65
CA PRO A 50 4.07 9.32 -18.55
C PRO A 50 4.87 8.10 -18.10
N PRO A 51 5.64 7.44 -19.01
CA PRO A 51 6.70 6.54 -18.59
C PRO A 51 7.64 7.22 -17.62
N HIS A 52 7.89 6.60 -16.46
CA HIS A 52 8.70 7.17 -15.40
C HIS A 52 9.39 6.09 -14.57
N SER A 53 10.40 6.48 -13.82
CA SER A 53 11.05 5.62 -12.82
C SER A 53 11.26 6.35 -11.50
N HIS A 54 11.43 5.57 -10.45
CA HIS A 54 11.63 6.03 -9.08
C HIS A 54 13.06 5.73 -8.60
N GLY A 55 13.71 6.73 -7.98
CA GLY A 55 15.06 6.59 -7.44
C GLY A 55 15.11 6.01 -6.03
N ALA A 56 14.03 6.11 -5.27
CA ALA A 56 14.01 5.70 -3.87
C ALA A 56 12.72 4.99 -3.43
N SER A 57 11.60 5.21 -4.13
CA SER A 57 10.31 4.62 -3.76
C SER A 57 10.04 3.31 -4.51
N GLU A 58 9.36 2.39 -3.85
CA GLU A 58 8.79 1.20 -4.47
C GLU A 58 7.29 1.41 -4.69
N GLU A 59 6.76 0.95 -5.83
CA GLU A 59 5.34 0.98 -6.15
C GLU A 59 4.80 -0.43 -6.42
N LEU A 60 3.68 -0.75 -5.79
CA LEU A 60 2.99 -2.02 -5.95
C LEU A 60 1.59 -1.74 -6.49
N TYR A 61 1.31 -2.20 -7.69
CA TYR A 61 0.03 -2.03 -8.37
C TYR A 61 -0.80 -3.29 -8.24
N PHE A 62 -2.07 -3.17 -7.95
CA PHE A 62 -3.00 -4.29 -7.92
C PHE A 62 -4.19 -4.01 -8.83
N VAL A 63 -4.34 -4.80 -9.88
CA VAL A 63 -5.40 -4.64 -10.88
C VAL A 63 -6.73 -5.11 -10.32
N LEU A 64 -7.72 -4.19 -10.31
CA LEU A 64 -9.08 -4.45 -9.83
C LEU A 64 -10.00 -4.90 -10.97
N ALA A 65 -9.94 -4.21 -12.12
CA ALA A 65 -10.84 -4.45 -13.24
C ALA A 65 -10.23 -4.01 -14.58
N GLY A 66 -10.86 -4.44 -15.67
CA GLY A 66 -10.39 -4.15 -17.02
C GLY A 66 -9.18 -4.99 -17.42
N SER A 67 -8.45 -4.53 -18.40
CA SER A 67 -7.21 -5.15 -18.87
C SER A 67 -6.31 -4.12 -19.53
N GLY A 68 -5.07 -4.46 -19.80
CA GLY A 68 -4.14 -3.54 -20.45
C GLY A 68 -2.75 -4.13 -20.62
N LEU A 69 -1.81 -3.26 -20.85
CA LEU A 69 -0.40 -3.58 -20.98
C LEU A 69 0.38 -2.79 -19.93
N CYS A 70 1.24 -3.47 -19.20
CA CYS A 70 2.29 -2.84 -18.44
C CYS A 70 3.48 -2.63 -19.36
N TRP A 71 3.83 -1.37 -19.62
CA TRP A 71 5.02 -1.01 -20.37
C TRP A 71 6.20 -0.87 -19.41
N GLN A 72 7.29 -1.56 -19.67
CA GLN A 72 8.52 -1.55 -18.86
C GLN A 72 9.74 -1.55 -19.79
N ASP A 73 10.58 -0.52 -19.74
CA ASP A 73 11.83 -0.40 -20.50
C ASP A 73 11.69 -0.76 -21.98
N GLY A 74 10.63 -0.31 -22.65
CA GLY A 74 10.36 -0.57 -24.05
C GLY A 74 9.66 -1.91 -24.36
N ALA A 75 9.46 -2.78 -23.37
CA ALA A 75 8.67 -3.99 -23.53
C ALA A 75 7.27 -3.82 -22.94
N VAL A 76 6.29 -4.57 -23.44
CA VAL A 76 4.92 -4.56 -22.92
C VAL A 76 4.51 -5.96 -22.48
N HIS A 77 3.74 -6.02 -21.40
CA HIS A 77 3.28 -7.26 -20.80
C HIS A 77 1.79 -7.14 -20.46
N GLU A 78 1.01 -8.15 -20.82
CA GLU A 78 -0.41 -8.16 -20.49
C GLU A 78 -0.65 -8.14 -18.98
N VAL A 79 -1.63 -7.32 -18.57
CA VAL A 79 -2.14 -7.27 -17.20
C VAL A 79 -3.66 -7.45 -17.18
N ARG A 80 -4.14 -8.15 -16.15
CA ARG A 80 -5.55 -8.53 -15.98
C ARG A 80 -5.94 -8.42 -14.49
N PRO A 81 -7.23 -8.52 -14.15
CA PRO A 81 -7.68 -8.49 -12.76
C PRO A 81 -6.94 -9.50 -11.87
N LEU A 82 -6.68 -9.09 -10.63
CA LEU A 82 -5.92 -9.80 -9.60
C LEU A 82 -4.41 -9.90 -9.88
N ASP A 83 -3.89 -9.22 -10.90
CA ASP A 83 -2.45 -9.08 -11.06
C ASP A 83 -1.89 -8.07 -10.06
N CYS A 84 -0.72 -8.40 -9.53
CA CYS A 84 0.16 -7.47 -8.84
C CYS A 84 1.37 -7.18 -9.71
N VAL A 85 1.62 -5.90 -10.02
CA VAL A 85 2.84 -5.43 -10.68
C VAL A 85 3.73 -4.77 -9.65
N ILE A 86 4.99 -5.20 -9.60
CA ILE A 86 5.97 -4.78 -8.60
C ILE A 86 7.02 -3.92 -9.28
N GLN A 87 7.11 -2.65 -8.90
CA GLN A 87 8.13 -1.72 -9.37
C GLN A 87 9.03 -1.34 -8.19
N THR A 88 10.28 -1.77 -8.27
CA THR A 88 11.28 -1.45 -7.27
C THR A 88 12.01 -0.15 -7.62
N ALA A 89 12.74 0.41 -6.66
CA ALA A 89 13.55 1.61 -6.85
C ALA A 89 14.79 1.40 -7.74
N ASP A 90 14.79 0.41 -8.61
CA ASP A 90 15.95 0.01 -9.44
C ASP A 90 15.95 0.67 -10.83
N HIS A 91 15.21 1.78 -10.99
CA HIS A 91 15.21 2.63 -12.20
C HIS A 91 14.54 2.04 -13.45
N PHE A 92 13.70 1.02 -13.33
CA PHE A 92 12.90 0.56 -14.44
C PHE A 92 11.82 1.58 -14.79
N GLU A 93 11.89 2.06 -16.03
CA GLU A 93 10.86 2.94 -16.57
C GLU A 93 9.58 2.15 -16.76
N HIS A 94 8.46 2.69 -16.29
CA HIS A 94 7.18 2.01 -16.38
C HIS A 94 5.99 2.95 -16.55
N THR A 95 4.94 2.43 -17.15
CA THR A 95 3.58 2.98 -17.19
C THR A 95 2.61 1.87 -17.59
N PHE A 96 1.34 2.21 -17.77
CA PHE A 96 0.33 1.31 -18.29
C PHE A 96 -0.32 1.88 -19.54
N VAL A 97 -0.78 0.98 -20.41
CA VAL A 97 -1.68 1.31 -21.52
C VAL A 97 -2.98 0.54 -21.28
N ALA A 98 -4.08 1.24 -21.06
CA ALA A 98 -5.36 0.59 -20.81
C ALA A 98 -5.87 -0.11 -22.07
N GLY A 99 -6.48 -1.28 -21.90
CA GLY A 99 -7.15 -2.01 -22.95
C GLY A 99 -8.48 -1.37 -23.39
N PRO A 100 -9.24 -2.05 -24.26
CA PRO A 100 -10.46 -1.49 -24.85
C PRO A 100 -11.58 -1.20 -23.83
N ASP A 101 -11.55 -1.88 -22.67
CA ASP A 101 -12.53 -1.68 -21.59
C ASP A 101 -11.99 -0.80 -20.46
N GLY A 102 -10.84 -0.16 -20.68
CA GLY A 102 -10.14 0.59 -19.65
C GLY A 102 -9.32 -0.31 -18.71
N LEU A 103 -8.68 0.32 -17.73
CA LEU A 103 -7.90 -0.37 -16.70
C LEU A 103 -8.13 0.30 -15.34
N GLU A 104 -8.45 -0.48 -14.33
CA GLU A 104 -8.62 0.01 -12.96
C GLU A 104 -7.70 -0.73 -12.01
N TYR A 105 -6.97 0.01 -11.17
CA TYR A 105 -6.05 -0.56 -10.20
C TYR A 105 -5.92 0.29 -8.93
N LEU A 106 -5.40 -0.34 -7.89
CA LEU A 106 -4.83 0.33 -6.72
C LEU A 106 -3.32 0.42 -6.90
N VAL A 107 -2.74 1.56 -6.57
CA VAL A 107 -1.29 1.72 -6.45
C VAL A 107 -0.91 2.10 -5.03
N PHE A 108 0.04 1.35 -4.47
CA PHE A 108 0.65 1.57 -3.17
C PHE A 108 2.10 1.98 -3.42
N GLY A 109 2.48 3.15 -2.92
CA GLY A 109 3.84 3.66 -3.10
C GLY A 109 4.44 4.07 -1.76
N THR A 110 5.71 3.75 -1.52
CA THR A 110 6.43 4.32 -0.39
C THR A 110 6.66 5.81 -0.64
N ARG A 111 6.54 6.64 0.40
CA ARG A 111 6.77 8.09 0.32
C ARG A 111 8.17 8.42 0.85
N HIS A 112 9.17 8.22 0.00
CA HIS A 112 10.53 8.56 0.38
C HIS A 112 10.76 10.07 0.32
N PRO A 113 11.29 10.72 1.37
CA PRO A 113 11.42 12.19 1.41
C PRO A 113 12.41 12.76 0.38
N THR A 114 13.32 11.93 -0.11
CA THR A 114 14.30 12.28 -1.14
C THR A 114 14.04 11.56 -2.46
N GLU A 115 12.74 11.33 -2.79
CA GLU A 115 12.35 10.72 -4.06
C GLU A 115 12.85 11.53 -5.25
N ILE A 116 13.43 10.85 -6.23
CA ILE A 116 13.83 11.40 -7.52
C ILE A 116 13.06 10.63 -8.59
N GLY A 117 12.08 11.27 -9.21
CA GLY A 117 11.37 10.74 -10.37
C GLY A 117 12.06 11.16 -11.67
N TRP A 118 12.19 10.24 -12.60
CA TRP A 118 12.71 10.49 -13.95
C TRP A 118 11.64 10.23 -14.99
N LEU A 119 11.43 11.18 -15.91
CA LEU A 119 10.58 11.07 -17.10
C LEU A 119 11.47 11.02 -18.33
N PRO A 120 11.75 9.85 -18.90
CA PRO A 120 12.74 9.68 -19.95
C PRO A 120 12.39 10.38 -21.25
N ARG A 121 11.13 10.38 -21.65
CA ARG A 121 10.66 10.95 -22.92
C ARG A 121 10.79 12.47 -22.95
N SER A 122 10.35 13.15 -21.90
CA SER A 122 10.49 14.61 -21.73
C SER A 122 11.85 15.03 -21.18
N ARG A 123 12.68 14.06 -20.71
CA ARG A 123 13.97 14.29 -20.05
C ARG A 123 13.84 15.21 -18.84
N ALA A 124 12.75 15.06 -18.10
CA ALA A 124 12.47 15.82 -16.91
C ALA A 124 12.80 15.03 -15.64
N ILE A 125 13.28 15.74 -14.62
CA ILE A 125 13.57 15.19 -13.30
C ILE A 125 12.62 15.85 -12.29
N ARG A 126 12.05 15.04 -11.41
CA ARG A 126 11.32 15.47 -10.24
C ARG A 126 12.14 15.16 -9.00
N ILE A 127 12.36 16.14 -8.12
CA ILE A 127 13.06 15.97 -6.84
C ILE A 127 12.05 16.25 -5.73
N GLY A 128 11.61 15.20 -5.04
CA GLY A 128 10.53 15.32 -4.07
C GLY A 128 9.25 15.87 -4.74
N TRP A 129 8.65 16.91 -4.14
CA TRP A 129 7.43 17.52 -4.68
C TRP A 129 7.69 18.61 -5.74
N PRO A 130 8.72 19.50 -5.63
CA PRO A 130 9.01 20.46 -6.68
C PRO A 130 9.74 19.84 -7.88
N TRP A 131 9.42 20.34 -9.06
CA TRP A 131 10.19 20.11 -10.26
C TRP A 131 11.49 20.94 -10.21
N VAL A 132 12.48 20.60 -11.04
CA VAL A 132 13.76 21.30 -11.05
C VAL A 132 13.54 22.80 -11.25
N GLU A 133 14.14 23.61 -10.39
CA GLU A 133 14.08 25.07 -10.40
C GLU A 133 14.48 25.63 -11.78
N GLY A 134 13.73 26.61 -12.27
CA GLY A 134 14.02 27.33 -13.52
C GLY A 134 13.30 26.81 -14.77
N ARG A 135 12.36 25.88 -14.63
CA ARG A 135 11.40 25.55 -15.70
C ARG A 135 10.01 25.99 -15.29
N ASP A 136 9.42 26.84 -16.14
CA ASP A 136 8.04 27.30 -15.98
C ASP A 136 7.04 26.30 -16.59
N ASP A 137 7.55 25.30 -17.35
CA ASP A 137 6.73 24.30 -18.05
C ASP A 137 6.33 23.16 -17.10
N ASP A 138 5.05 22.81 -17.12
CA ASP A 138 4.60 21.56 -16.49
C ASP A 138 5.20 20.37 -17.27
N PRO A 139 5.96 19.45 -16.60
CA PRO A 139 6.55 18.29 -17.27
C PRO A 139 5.54 17.40 -18.00
N TRP A 140 4.31 17.34 -17.54
CA TRP A 140 3.26 16.62 -18.23
C TRP A 140 2.80 17.31 -19.50
N ASP A 141 2.88 18.64 -19.58
CA ASP A 141 2.64 19.36 -20.84
C ASP A 141 3.76 19.09 -21.86
N ILE A 142 5.01 19.03 -21.39
CA ILE A 142 6.13 18.64 -22.22
C ILE A 142 5.96 17.18 -22.68
N GLU A 143 5.59 16.28 -21.79
CA GLU A 143 5.34 14.87 -22.11
C GLU A 143 4.18 14.71 -23.10
N ALA A 144 3.11 15.48 -22.96
CA ALA A 144 1.98 15.46 -23.87
C ALA A 144 2.32 15.93 -25.32
N ALA A 145 3.41 16.67 -25.47
CA ALA A 145 3.91 17.12 -26.77
C ALA A 145 4.95 16.16 -27.41
N VAL A 146 5.34 15.11 -26.71
CA VAL A 146 6.21 14.05 -27.27
C VAL A 146 5.40 13.14 -28.18
N GLU A 147 6.07 12.50 -29.15
CA GLU A 147 5.43 11.47 -29.99
C GLU A 147 4.76 10.38 -29.11
N PRO A 148 3.64 9.79 -29.57
CA PRO A 148 2.95 8.73 -28.85
C PRO A 148 3.89 7.60 -28.41
N LEU A 149 3.56 6.97 -27.27
CA LEU A 149 4.31 5.83 -26.76
C LEU A 149 4.25 4.68 -27.77
N GLU A 150 5.42 4.20 -28.19
CA GLU A 150 5.50 3.00 -29.02
C GLU A 150 5.14 1.78 -28.16
N VAL A 151 4.07 1.10 -28.55
CA VAL A 151 3.58 -0.12 -27.90
C VAL A 151 3.81 -1.29 -28.85
N GLY A 152 4.74 -2.19 -28.49
CA GLY A 152 5.01 -3.40 -29.26
C GLY A 152 4.02 -4.53 -28.97
N GLU A 153 4.32 -5.71 -29.54
CA GLU A 153 3.58 -6.92 -29.20
C GLU A 153 3.89 -7.36 -27.78
N PRO A 154 2.90 -7.93 -27.05
CA PRO A 154 3.11 -8.39 -25.67
C PRO A 154 4.22 -9.44 -25.57
N ALA A 155 5.17 -9.17 -24.69
CA ALA A 155 6.20 -10.13 -24.32
C ALA A 155 5.72 -11.06 -23.17
N PRO A 156 6.36 -12.22 -22.95
CA PRO A 156 6.08 -13.06 -21.80
C PRO A 156 6.15 -12.25 -20.48
N ARG A 157 5.23 -12.55 -19.56
CA ARG A 157 5.16 -11.85 -18.28
C ARG A 157 6.44 -12.06 -17.46
N PRO A 158 7.09 -11.01 -16.98
CA PRO A 158 8.26 -11.11 -16.12
C PRO A 158 7.87 -11.46 -14.67
N ALA A 159 8.85 -11.82 -13.86
CA ALA A 159 8.62 -12.27 -12.49
C ALA A 159 8.02 -11.20 -11.55
N ASN A 160 8.09 -9.93 -11.92
CA ASN A 160 7.49 -8.81 -11.17
C ASN A 160 6.01 -8.56 -11.53
N ILE A 161 5.40 -9.33 -12.43
CA ILE A 161 3.96 -9.33 -12.71
C ILE A 161 3.39 -10.66 -12.28
N ARG A 162 2.62 -10.68 -11.19
CA ARG A 162 2.12 -11.88 -10.53
C ARG A 162 0.61 -11.83 -10.34
N ASN A 163 -0.07 -12.90 -10.66
CA ASN A 163 -1.50 -13.03 -10.36
C ASN A 163 -1.72 -13.78 -9.05
N VAL A 164 -2.84 -13.51 -8.37
CA VAL A 164 -3.25 -14.24 -7.16
C VAL A 164 -3.26 -15.74 -7.39
N ASP A 165 -3.75 -16.18 -8.58
CA ASP A 165 -3.86 -17.60 -8.94
C ASP A 165 -2.49 -18.26 -9.22
N GLU A 166 -1.46 -17.48 -9.47
CA GLU A 166 -0.09 -17.94 -9.80
C GLU A 166 0.80 -17.98 -8.56
N VAL A 167 0.41 -17.30 -7.49
CA VAL A 167 1.16 -17.23 -6.23
C VAL A 167 0.71 -18.36 -5.30
N GLN A 168 1.69 -19.08 -4.73
CA GLN A 168 1.38 -20.15 -3.79
C GLN A 168 0.67 -19.60 -2.55
N ALA A 169 -0.60 -19.98 -2.38
CA ALA A 169 -1.38 -19.65 -1.21
C ALA A 169 -0.87 -20.42 0.03
N GLN A 170 -0.85 -19.74 1.16
CA GLN A 170 -0.53 -20.30 2.47
C GLN A 170 -1.73 -20.16 3.38
N THR A 171 -2.24 -21.27 3.91
CA THR A 171 -3.37 -21.23 4.85
C THR A 171 -2.88 -21.51 6.26
N VAL A 172 -3.19 -20.59 7.16
CA VAL A 172 -2.93 -20.73 8.61
C VAL A 172 -4.26 -20.58 9.34
N ARG A 173 -4.78 -21.69 9.87
CA ARG A 173 -6.11 -21.77 10.51
C ARG A 173 -7.22 -21.34 9.53
N HIS A 174 -7.79 -20.14 9.74
CA HIS A 174 -8.91 -19.57 8.99
C HIS A 174 -8.49 -18.38 8.12
N GLN A 175 -7.20 -18.23 7.87
CA GLN A 175 -6.62 -17.20 7.01
C GLN A 175 -5.86 -17.86 5.86
N THR A 176 -6.08 -17.36 4.66
CA THR A 176 -5.32 -17.73 3.47
C THR A 176 -4.62 -16.49 2.93
N PHE A 177 -3.31 -16.61 2.70
CA PHE A 177 -2.46 -15.54 2.18
C PHE A 177 -1.84 -15.92 0.85
N SER A 178 -1.82 -14.98 -0.09
CA SER A 178 -1.01 -15.03 -1.31
C SER A 178 -0.04 -13.84 -1.28
N TYR A 179 1.24 -14.10 -0.97
CA TYR A 179 2.27 -13.06 -0.88
C TYR A 179 2.81 -12.74 -2.26
N PHE A 180 2.54 -11.57 -2.80
CA PHE A 180 3.10 -11.10 -4.08
C PHE A 180 4.58 -10.77 -3.96
N THR A 181 4.99 -10.30 -2.79
CA THR A 181 6.33 -9.79 -2.52
C THR A 181 7.00 -10.59 -1.40
N PRO A 182 7.47 -11.82 -1.67
CA PRO A 182 8.32 -12.50 -0.69
C PRO A 182 9.59 -11.67 -0.41
N ASP A 183 10.19 -11.85 0.77
CA ASP A 183 11.22 -10.98 1.35
C ASP A 183 12.40 -10.57 0.43
N ALA A 184 12.67 -11.32 -0.62
CA ALA A 184 13.75 -11.00 -1.57
C ALA A 184 13.31 -10.14 -2.76
N THR A 185 12.00 -9.87 -2.93
CA THR A 185 11.45 -9.20 -4.11
C THR A 185 11.41 -7.68 -3.96
N THR A 186 11.13 -7.20 -2.75
CA THR A 186 11.04 -5.79 -2.40
C THR A 186 11.81 -5.52 -1.11
N ARG A 187 12.30 -4.30 -0.93
CA ARG A 187 13.08 -3.90 0.26
C ARG A 187 12.28 -3.05 1.22
N LEU A 188 11.43 -2.17 0.70
CA LEU A 188 10.77 -1.13 1.47
C LEU A 188 9.35 -1.48 1.88
N ALA A 189 8.68 -2.33 1.11
CA ALA A 189 7.28 -2.67 1.36
C ALA A 189 6.92 -4.09 0.93
N GLY A 190 5.76 -4.55 1.37
CA GLY A 190 5.18 -5.83 0.96
C GLY A 190 3.70 -5.70 0.66
N LEU A 191 3.21 -6.56 -0.24
CA LEU A 191 1.80 -6.69 -0.57
C LEU A 191 1.40 -8.16 -0.52
N ALA A 192 0.26 -8.42 0.13
CA ALA A 192 -0.39 -9.71 0.14
C ALA A 192 -1.89 -9.58 -0.17
N TRP A 193 -2.45 -10.59 -0.80
CA TRP A 193 -3.86 -10.84 -0.85
C TRP A 193 -4.21 -11.77 0.31
N GLU A 194 -5.21 -11.43 1.11
CA GLU A 194 -5.63 -12.18 2.27
C GLU A 194 -7.13 -12.48 2.22
N ARG A 195 -7.50 -13.70 2.61
CA ARG A 195 -8.89 -14.10 2.87
C ARG A 195 -9.01 -14.61 4.30
N ILE A 196 -10.03 -14.14 5.02
CA ILE A 196 -10.44 -14.66 6.33
C ILE A 196 -11.80 -15.33 6.19
N ASP A 197 -11.91 -16.57 6.68
CA ASP A 197 -13.15 -17.34 6.66
C ASP A 197 -14.25 -16.68 7.48
N ALA A 198 -15.52 -16.95 7.10
CA ALA A 198 -16.73 -16.39 7.70
C ALA A 198 -16.73 -16.48 9.23
N GLY A 199 -16.97 -15.37 9.90
CA GLY A 199 -17.06 -15.25 11.36
C GLY A 199 -15.76 -15.41 12.14
N HIS A 200 -14.64 -15.71 11.45
CA HIS A 200 -13.35 -15.90 12.10
C HIS A 200 -12.56 -14.58 12.22
N ARG A 201 -11.64 -14.57 13.18
CA ARG A 201 -10.67 -13.50 13.31
C ARG A 201 -9.43 -13.85 12.52
N GLY A 202 -8.88 -12.84 11.85
CA GLY A 202 -7.58 -12.89 11.23
C GLY A 202 -6.44 -12.86 12.24
N SER A 203 -5.43 -12.06 11.98
CA SER A 203 -4.28 -11.90 12.87
C SER A 203 -4.69 -11.46 14.27
N VAL A 204 -3.95 -11.90 15.28
CA VAL A 204 -4.18 -11.47 16.66
C VAL A 204 -3.97 -9.94 16.78
N PRO A 205 -4.68 -9.25 17.70
CA PRO A 205 -4.51 -7.82 17.88
C PRO A 205 -3.05 -7.44 18.11
N HIS A 206 -2.54 -6.52 17.30
CA HIS A 206 -1.16 -6.03 17.35
C HIS A 206 -1.04 -4.62 16.80
N CYS A 207 0.04 -3.95 17.11
CA CYS A 207 0.42 -2.66 16.52
C CYS A 207 1.94 -2.60 16.36
N HIS A 208 2.38 -1.79 15.41
CA HIS A 208 3.75 -1.62 15.01
C HIS A 208 4.37 -0.34 15.55
N SER A 209 5.67 -0.39 15.84
CA SER A 209 6.44 0.77 16.29
C SER A 209 6.97 1.61 15.12
N ALA A 210 7.33 0.98 13.99
CA ALA A 210 7.97 1.60 12.84
C ALA A 210 7.29 1.28 11.51
N GLU A 211 6.67 0.12 11.35
CA GLU A 211 5.99 -0.25 10.11
C GLU A 211 4.58 0.35 10.02
N GLU A 212 4.25 0.89 8.85
CA GLU A 212 2.89 1.33 8.51
C GLU A 212 2.19 0.23 7.73
N GLU A 213 0.97 -0.10 8.13
CA GLU A 213 0.13 -1.05 7.42
C GLU A 213 -1.09 -0.36 6.82
N VAL A 214 -1.48 -0.82 5.64
CA VAL A 214 -2.70 -0.39 4.94
C VAL A 214 -3.48 -1.61 4.50
N PHE A 215 -4.77 -1.63 4.79
CA PHE A 215 -5.69 -2.69 4.40
C PHE A 215 -6.75 -2.13 3.46
N VAL A 216 -7.03 -2.83 2.37
CA VAL A 216 -8.12 -2.48 1.46
C VAL A 216 -9.09 -3.66 1.36
N ILE A 217 -10.32 -3.46 1.77
CA ILE A 217 -11.36 -4.49 1.67
C ILE A 217 -11.81 -4.60 0.21
N LEU A 218 -11.60 -5.77 -0.38
CA LEU A 218 -11.97 -6.05 -1.77
C LEU A 218 -13.35 -6.68 -1.90
N ASP A 219 -13.69 -7.58 -0.95
CA ASP A 219 -14.95 -8.31 -0.96
C ASP A 219 -15.36 -8.72 0.46
N GLY A 220 -16.67 -8.90 0.68
CA GLY A 220 -17.24 -9.25 1.97
C GLY A 220 -17.27 -8.09 2.97
N THR A 221 -17.37 -8.44 4.25
CA THR A 221 -17.45 -7.50 5.37
C THR A 221 -16.51 -7.90 6.49
N ALA A 222 -16.10 -6.95 7.32
CA ALA A 222 -15.31 -7.20 8.51
C ALA A 222 -15.59 -6.16 9.59
N THR A 223 -15.35 -6.54 10.84
CA THR A 223 -15.25 -5.62 11.96
C THR A 223 -13.75 -5.38 12.24
N LEU A 224 -13.30 -4.14 12.13
CA LEU A 224 -11.99 -3.70 12.63
C LEU A 224 -12.07 -3.53 14.14
N GLU A 225 -11.39 -4.38 14.88
CA GLU A 225 -11.32 -4.31 16.34
C GLU A 225 -10.05 -3.55 16.76
N LEU A 226 -10.21 -2.48 17.55
CA LEU A 226 -9.14 -1.60 18.01
C LEU A 226 -8.91 -1.77 19.50
N TRP A 227 -7.65 -2.00 19.85
CA TRP A 227 -7.22 -2.33 21.20
C TRP A 227 -6.13 -1.34 21.64
N PRO A 228 -6.49 -0.28 22.39
CA PRO A 228 -5.49 0.66 22.88
C PRO A 228 -4.52 -0.01 23.87
N SER A 229 -3.29 0.49 23.92
CA SER A 229 -2.30 0.05 24.88
C SER A 229 -2.76 0.38 26.30
N PRO A 230 -2.27 -0.34 27.34
CA PRO A 230 -2.58 -0.03 28.74
C PRO A 230 -2.29 1.42 29.11
N ARG A 231 -1.23 2.01 28.56
CA ARG A 231 -0.89 3.42 28.77
C ARG A 231 -1.99 4.35 28.27
N LYS A 232 -2.44 4.20 27.03
CA LYS A 232 -3.51 5.02 26.45
C LYS A 232 -4.83 4.92 27.19
N VAL A 233 -5.14 3.74 27.75
CA VAL A 233 -6.31 3.54 28.57
C VAL A 233 -6.18 4.29 29.90
N ARG A 234 -5.02 4.20 30.57
CA ARG A 234 -4.76 4.93 31.83
C ARG A 234 -4.80 6.45 31.65
N GLU A 235 -4.26 6.94 30.54
CA GLU A 235 -4.24 8.37 30.21
C GLU A 235 -5.59 8.90 29.68
N GLY A 236 -6.58 8.02 29.50
CA GLY A 236 -7.90 8.39 28.97
C GLY A 236 -7.89 8.81 27.50
N GLU A 237 -6.81 8.52 26.78
CA GLU A 237 -6.63 8.94 25.39
C GLU A 237 -7.37 8.05 24.38
N ALA A 238 -7.65 6.80 24.73
CA ALA A 238 -8.35 5.88 23.84
C ALA A 238 -9.09 4.78 24.62
N THR A 239 -10.22 4.35 24.04
CA THR A 239 -11.01 3.19 24.48
C THR A 239 -10.99 2.11 23.41
N ARG A 240 -11.44 0.91 23.75
CA ARG A 240 -11.70 -0.11 22.73
C ARG A 240 -12.81 0.36 21.79
N GLU A 241 -12.60 0.14 20.51
CA GLU A 241 -13.52 0.55 19.47
C GLU A 241 -13.62 -0.54 18.40
N ASP A 242 -14.81 -0.74 17.87
CA ASP A 242 -15.08 -1.65 16.78
C ASP A 242 -15.68 -0.84 15.62
N VAL A 243 -15.16 -1.01 14.40
CA VAL A 243 -15.57 -0.29 13.20
C VAL A 243 -15.99 -1.26 12.12
N GLU A 244 -17.22 -1.12 11.62
CA GLU A 244 -17.73 -1.97 10.55
C GLU A 244 -17.16 -1.57 9.19
N LEU A 245 -16.69 -2.58 8.45
CA LEU A 245 -16.07 -2.43 7.15
C LEU A 245 -16.80 -3.25 6.10
N ARG A 246 -16.78 -2.76 4.86
CA ARG A 246 -17.28 -3.44 3.67
C ARG A 246 -16.32 -3.22 2.51
N ALA A 247 -16.53 -3.90 1.39
CA ALA A 247 -15.77 -3.69 0.16
C ALA A 247 -15.67 -2.19 -0.19
N GLY A 248 -14.47 -1.72 -0.52
CA GLY A 248 -14.16 -0.32 -0.78
C GLY A 248 -13.58 0.47 0.40
N HIS A 249 -13.62 -0.08 1.62
CA HIS A 249 -12.93 0.57 2.75
C HIS A 249 -11.41 0.39 2.66
N LEU A 250 -10.72 1.47 2.96
CA LEU A 250 -9.28 1.49 3.22
C LEU A 250 -9.04 1.84 4.70
N VAL A 251 -8.19 1.06 5.35
CA VAL A 251 -7.78 1.25 6.75
C VAL A 251 -6.29 1.56 6.79
N ALA A 252 -5.92 2.72 7.30
CA ALA A 252 -4.53 3.11 7.54
C ALA A 252 -4.14 2.85 9.00
N ARG A 253 -3.02 2.20 9.20
CA ARG A 253 -2.43 1.91 10.51
C ARG A 253 -1.00 2.47 10.59
N PRO A 254 -0.86 3.81 10.80
CA PRO A 254 0.44 4.41 10.96
C PRO A 254 1.19 3.84 12.16
N PRO A 255 2.53 3.81 12.13
CA PRO A 255 3.34 3.31 13.23
C PRO A 255 3.21 4.16 14.50
N GLY A 256 3.54 3.57 15.63
CA GLY A 256 3.66 4.28 16.91
C GLY A 256 2.34 4.77 17.52
N THR A 257 1.19 4.32 17.02
CA THR A 257 -0.12 4.76 17.53
C THR A 257 -0.43 4.23 18.93
N GLY A 258 0.18 3.13 19.35
CA GLY A 258 -0.17 2.42 20.57
C GLY A 258 -1.59 1.86 20.59
N VAL A 259 -2.24 1.77 19.43
CA VAL A 259 -3.57 1.17 19.27
C VAL A 259 -3.45 -0.03 18.33
N SER A 260 -3.55 -1.21 18.90
CA SER A 260 -3.50 -2.48 18.16
C SER A 260 -4.79 -2.69 17.37
N HIS A 261 -4.67 -3.40 16.27
CA HIS A 261 -5.79 -3.73 15.40
C HIS A 261 -5.88 -5.24 15.15
N SER A 262 -7.07 -5.68 14.79
CA SER A 262 -7.40 -7.04 14.32
C SER A 262 -8.66 -6.96 13.49
N PHE A 263 -8.83 -7.88 12.56
CA PHE A 263 -10.03 -7.97 11.75
C PHE A 263 -10.82 -9.23 12.10
N ARG A 264 -12.13 -9.10 12.23
CA ARG A 264 -13.06 -10.22 12.32
C ARG A 264 -13.92 -10.21 11.07
N ALA A 265 -13.86 -11.27 10.30
CA ALA A 265 -14.69 -11.43 9.10
C ALA A 265 -16.17 -11.52 9.44
N GLY A 266 -17.00 -10.94 8.59
CA GLY A 266 -18.45 -11.04 8.63
C GLY A 266 -18.96 -12.43 8.23
N PRO A 267 -20.27 -12.58 8.04
CA PRO A 267 -20.92 -13.90 7.83
C PRO A 267 -20.54 -14.59 6.51
N GLU A 268 -20.01 -13.86 5.53
CA GLU A 268 -19.59 -14.39 4.23
C GLU A 268 -18.06 -14.46 4.08
N GLY A 269 -17.34 -14.08 5.13
CA GLY A 269 -15.91 -13.90 5.08
C GLY A 269 -15.51 -12.50 4.63
N VAL A 270 -14.20 -12.29 4.50
CA VAL A 270 -13.64 -11.04 3.96
C VAL A 270 -12.40 -11.35 3.14
N THR A 271 -12.26 -10.63 2.04
CA THR A 271 -11.06 -10.62 1.20
C THR A 271 -10.48 -9.21 1.20
N MET A 272 -9.18 -9.10 1.42
CA MET A 272 -8.51 -7.81 1.50
C MET A 272 -7.10 -7.84 0.92
N LEU A 273 -6.58 -6.70 0.55
CA LEU A 273 -5.17 -6.46 0.35
C LEU A 273 -4.54 -5.99 1.66
N VAL A 274 -3.36 -6.49 1.94
CA VAL A 274 -2.56 -6.12 3.10
C VAL A 274 -1.23 -5.60 2.57
N TYR A 275 -1.03 -4.29 2.69
CA TYR A 275 0.23 -3.63 2.39
C TYR A 275 0.93 -3.26 3.69
N GLY A 276 2.23 -3.48 3.78
CA GLY A 276 3.03 -3.10 4.93
C GLY A 276 4.39 -2.57 4.50
N THR A 277 4.85 -1.47 5.11
CA THR A 277 6.25 -1.07 5.00
C THR A 277 7.15 -2.06 5.73
N ARG A 278 8.43 -2.07 5.41
CA ARG A 278 9.42 -2.98 6.00
C ARG A 278 10.50 -2.20 6.70
N ASP A 279 10.53 -2.28 8.03
CA ASP A 279 11.58 -1.70 8.86
C ASP A 279 12.21 -2.80 9.74
N PRO A 280 13.52 -3.07 9.62
CA PRO A 280 14.19 -4.10 10.42
C PRO A 280 14.19 -3.79 11.92
N ASN A 281 13.92 -2.54 12.32
CA ASN A 281 13.84 -2.12 13.72
C ASN A 281 12.41 -2.15 14.26
N ASP A 282 11.42 -2.59 13.46
CA ASP A 282 10.05 -2.65 13.92
C ASP A 282 9.87 -3.59 15.11
N MET A 283 9.07 -3.12 16.04
CA MET A 283 8.58 -3.91 17.18
C MET A 283 7.06 -4.00 17.12
N CYS A 284 6.56 -5.22 17.16
CA CYS A 284 5.14 -5.50 17.18
C CYS A 284 4.68 -5.77 18.62
N PHE A 285 3.72 -4.99 19.13
CA PHE A 285 3.14 -5.18 20.46
C PHE A 285 1.79 -5.90 20.39
N TYR A 286 1.61 -6.90 21.28
CA TYR A 286 0.41 -7.73 21.40
C TYR A 286 -0.31 -7.48 22.73
N PRO A 287 -1.36 -6.65 22.79
CA PRO A 287 -1.96 -6.17 24.02
C PRO A 287 -2.62 -7.27 24.88
N ARG A 288 -3.17 -8.32 24.23
CA ARG A 288 -3.86 -9.40 24.95
C ARG A 288 -2.92 -10.35 25.70
N SER A 289 -1.70 -10.49 25.22
CA SER A 289 -0.72 -11.43 25.80
C SER A 289 0.48 -10.73 26.40
N ASN A 290 0.47 -9.40 26.38
CA ASN A 290 1.55 -8.56 26.89
C ASN A 290 2.92 -8.97 26.37
N LYS A 291 3.02 -9.14 25.03
CA LYS A 291 4.23 -9.55 24.34
C LYS A 291 4.69 -8.46 23.37
N ILE A 292 5.99 -8.44 23.16
CA ILE A 292 6.60 -7.78 22.01
C ILE A 292 7.30 -8.81 21.13
N SER A 293 7.25 -8.59 19.82
CA SER A 293 8.05 -9.29 18.82
C SER A 293 9.01 -8.30 18.21
N TRP A 294 10.29 -8.60 18.24
CA TRP A 294 11.31 -7.81 17.58
C TRP A 294 11.82 -8.59 16.38
N ARG A 295 11.26 -8.28 15.21
CA ARG A 295 11.45 -9.05 13.98
C ARG A 295 12.92 -9.14 13.59
N GLY A 296 13.65 -8.02 13.60
CA GLY A 296 15.06 -7.98 13.21
C GLY A 296 15.99 -8.82 14.09
N LEU A 297 15.58 -9.14 15.31
CA LEU A 297 16.33 -10.02 16.23
C LEU A 297 15.76 -11.44 16.31
N GLY A 298 14.57 -11.69 15.74
CA GLY A 298 13.88 -12.97 15.87
C GLY A 298 13.44 -13.29 17.32
N VAL A 299 13.21 -12.27 18.14
CA VAL A 299 12.86 -12.41 19.56
C VAL A 299 11.40 -12.09 19.80
N ILE A 300 10.72 -12.95 20.57
CA ILE A 300 9.39 -12.67 21.13
C ILE A 300 9.51 -12.81 22.64
N ALA A 301 9.17 -11.74 23.39
CA ALA A 301 9.26 -11.71 24.85
C ALA A 301 7.95 -11.21 25.48
N ARG A 302 7.68 -11.60 26.71
CA ARG A 302 6.68 -10.94 27.54
C ARG A 302 7.28 -9.68 28.13
N VAL A 303 6.47 -8.62 28.27
CA VAL A 303 6.90 -7.34 28.85
C VAL A 303 6.09 -7.04 30.10
N GLU A 304 6.72 -6.39 31.05
CA GLU A 304 6.10 -5.75 32.18
C GLU A 304 5.99 -4.24 31.89
N HIS A 305 4.84 -3.66 32.23
CA HIS A 305 4.65 -2.21 32.09
C HIS A 305 5.06 -1.56 33.41
N LEU A 306 6.17 -0.88 33.37
CA LEU A 306 6.70 -0.14 34.52
C LEU A 306 6.36 1.34 34.37
N ASP A 307 6.34 2.06 35.49
CA ASP A 307 6.29 3.51 35.47
C ASP A 307 7.67 4.07 35.09
N TYR A 308 7.72 5.32 34.63
CA TYR A 308 8.96 5.94 34.16
C TYR A 308 10.08 5.94 35.22
N SER A 309 9.70 6.14 36.48
CA SER A 309 10.62 6.19 37.62
C SER A 309 10.78 4.86 38.38
N ASP A 310 10.22 3.76 37.86
CA ASP A 310 10.31 2.47 38.52
C ASP A 310 11.77 2.00 38.67
N GLY A 311 12.23 1.84 39.91
CA GLY A 311 13.61 1.49 40.25
C GLY A 311 14.62 2.65 40.16
N GLU A 312 14.18 3.86 39.80
CA GLU A 312 15.03 5.05 39.76
C GLU A 312 14.79 5.89 41.05
N PRO A 313 15.77 6.05 41.93
CA PRO A 313 15.64 6.92 43.12
C PRO A 313 15.56 8.38 42.63
N LEU A 314 14.48 9.07 42.99
CA LEU A 314 14.39 10.52 42.79
C LEU A 314 15.17 11.18 43.98
N GLU A 315 16.03 12.17 43.65
CA GLU A 315 16.93 12.82 44.67
C GLU A 315 16.19 13.58 45.78
N ASP A 316 14.86 13.68 45.69
CA ASP A 316 14.02 14.41 46.66
C ASP A 316 13.14 13.50 47.55
N ASP A 317 13.39 12.19 47.61
CA ASP A 317 12.67 11.23 48.46
C ASP A 317 13.45 10.91 49.76
#